data_38da5477180afee061d4aee33ef628d9
#
_entry.id   38da5477180afee061d4aee33ef628d9
#
_cell.length_a   1.000
_cell.length_b   1.000
_cell.length_c   1.000
_cell.angle_alpha   90.00
_cell.angle_beta   90.00
_cell.angle_gamma   90.00
#
_symmetry.space_group_name_H-M   'P 1'
#
loop_
_entity.id
_entity.type
_entity.pdbx_description
1 polymer ?
#
loop_
_entity_poly.entity_id
_entity_poly.type
_entity_poly.pdbx_seq_one_letter_code
_entity_poly.pdbx_strand_id
1 'polypeptide(L)' 'MSAELAGAQWFKSSRSNGQANCVEVAFLDDGRVAMRDSKQQGKGPALVFTASEWDAFMGGVADGEFQRP' A
#
# COMPACT_ATOMS: atom_id res chain seq x y z
N MET A 1 12.98 10.70 -0.59
CA MET A 1 11.57 10.51 -0.45
C MET A 1 10.81 11.65 -1.04
N SER A 2 9.82 11.35 -1.76
CA SER A 2 9.12 12.34 -2.52
C SER A 2 8.23 13.21 -1.63
N ALA A 3 8.20 14.52 -1.89
CA ALA A 3 7.30 15.42 -1.20
C ALA A 3 5.84 15.10 -1.49
N GLU A 4 5.56 14.41 -2.58
CA GLU A 4 4.18 14.07 -2.93
C GLU A 4 3.53 13.14 -1.91
N LEU A 5 4.32 12.47 -1.08
CA LEU A 5 3.77 11.60 -0.03
C LEU A 5 3.51 12.33 1.27
N ALA A 6 3.92 13.58 1.40
CA ALA A 6 3.84 14.30 2.67
C ALA A 6 2.40 14.49 3.15
N GLY A 7 1.46 14.66 2.24
CA GLY A 7 0.06 14.82 2.61
C GLY A 7 -0.79 13.58 2.42
N ALA A 8 -0.16 12.44 2.17
CA ALA A 8 -0.89 11.23 1.87
C ALA A 8 -1.68 10.76 3.09
N GLN A 9 -2.85 10.24 2.85
CA GLN A 9 -3.70 9.68 3.91
C GLN A 9 -3.54 8.18 3.90
N TRP A 10 -2.82 7.68 4.87
CA TRP A 10 -2.48 6.27 4.97
C TRP A 10 -3.55 5.53 5.76
N PHE A 11 -3.87 4.31 5.34
CA PHE A 11 -4.82 3.48 6.05
C PHE A 11 -4.41 2.02 5.94
N LYS A 12 -4.93 1.21 6.83
CA LYS A 12 -4.67 -0.23 6.87
C LYS A 12 -5.93 -0.97 6.47
N SER A 13 -5.75 -2.21 6.03
CA SER A 13 -6.89 -3.11 5.84
C SER A 13 -7.62 -3.29 7.17
N SER A 14 -8.94 -3.48 7.10
CA SER A 14 -9.73 -3.81 8.28
C SER A 14 -9.32 -5.14 8.90
N ARG A 15 -8.56 -5.95 8.18
CA ARG A 15 -8.01 -7.19 8.71
C ARG A 15 -6.74 -7.00 9.51
N SER A 16 -6.20 -5.79 9.52
CA SER A 16 -5.01 -5.46 10.31
C SER A 16 -5.43 -5.14 11.72
N ASN A 17 -5.72 -6.14 12.50
CA ASN A 17 -6.03 -5.90 13.91
C ASN A 17 -4.83 -6.28 14.75
N GLY A 18 -4.56 -5.51 15.75
CA GLY A 18 -3.39 -5.68 16.57
C GLY A 18 -2.16 -5.13 15.90
N GLN A 19 -1.01 -5.52 16.39
CA GLN A 19 0.24 -4.85 16.04
C GLN A 19 1.07 -5.60 15.00
N ALA A 20 0.64 -6.79 14.64
CA ALA A 20 1.45 -7.62 13.76
C ALA A 20 1.21 -7.36 12.29
N ASN A 21 0.12 -6.72 11.94
CA ASN A 21 -0.28 -6.55 10.54
C ASN A 21 -0.16 -5.07 10.19
N CYS A 22 0.96 -4.71 9.61
CA CYS A 22 1.36 -3.32 9.54
C CYS A 22 1.60 -2.83 8.12
N VAL A 23 0.79 -3.25 7.17
CA VAL A 23 0.85 -2.73 5.82
C VAL A 23 -0.13 -1.58 5.68
N GLU A 24 0.36 -0.45 5.20
CA GLU A 24 -0.46 0.73 4.95
C GLU A 24 -0.45 1.09 3.49
N VAL A 25 -1.57 1.63 3.03
CA VAL A 25 -1.78 2.04 1.64
C VAL A 25 -2.29 3.47 1.65
N ALA A 26 -1.91 4.23 0.63
CA ALA A 26 -2.45 5.56 0.41
C ALA A 26 -2.77 5.71 -1.07
N PHE A 27 -3.98 6.21 -1.37
CA PHE A 27 -4.36 6.55 -2.73
C PHE A 27 -3.99 8.00 -2.99
N LEU A 28 -3.20 8.22 -4.02
CA LEU A 28 -2.72 9.55 -4.35
C LEU A 28 -3.66 10.22 -5.35
N ASP A 29 -3.60 11.55 -5.38
CA ASP A 29 -4.55 12.33 -6.16
C ASP A 29 -4.48 12.04 -7.66
N ASP A 30 -3.33 11.63 -8.16
CA ASP A 30 -3.14 11.37 -9.58
C ASP A 30 -3.40 9.92 -9.98
N GLY A 31 -3.98 9.14 -9.08
CA GLY A 31 -4.34 7.74 -9.36
C GLY A 31 -3.28 6.73 -8.98
N ARG A 32 -2.09 7.19 -8.60
CA ARG A 32 -1.06 6.26 -8.12
C ARG A 32 -1.41 5.76 -6.72
N VAL A 33 -0.79 4.68 -6.33
CA VAL A 33 -1.00 4.06 -5.02
C VAL A 33 0.33 3.87 -4.34
N ALA A 34 0.42 4.26 -3.09
CA ALA A 34 1.63 4.05 -2.29
C ALA A 34 1.38 2.99 -1.24
N MET A 35 2.42 2.24 -0.90
CA MET A 35 2.34 1.18 0.10
C MET A 35 3.60 1.23 0.95
N ARG A 36 3.44 1.01 2.24
CA ARG A 36 4.59 1.01 3.15
C ARG A 36 4.31 0.10 4.35
N ASP A 37 5.38 -0.19 5.08
CA ASP A 37 5.30 -0.93 6.34
C ASP A 37 5.18 0.09 7.47
N SER A 38 4.06 0.07 8.18
CA SER A 38 3.84 1.05 9.24
C SER A 38 4.72 0.81 10.46
N LYS A 39 5.35 -0.36 10.58
CA LYS A 39 6.31 -0.60 11.66
C LYS A 39 7.50 0.34 11.59
N GLN A 40 7.77 0.91 10.43
CA GLN A 40 8.83 1.88 10.26
C GLN A 40 8.44 3.27 10.72
N GLN A 41 7.21 3.45 11.16
CA GLN A 41 6.71 4.72 11.70
C GLN A 41 6.91 5.88 10.72
N GLY A 42 6.67 5.60 9.46
CA GLY A 42 6.82 6.61 8.43
C GLY A 42 8.25 6.88 7.99
N LYS A 43 9.20 6.17 8.56
CA LYS A 43 10.62 6.41 8.27
C LYS A 43 11.21 5.43 7.27
N GLY A 44 10.52 4.34 7.01
CA GLY A 44 10.97 3.37 6.04
C GLY A 44 10.60 3.77 4.63
N PRO A 45 11.05 3.00 3.64
CA PRO A 45 10.72 3.30 2.25
C PRO A 45 9.25 3.06 1.98
N ALA A 46 8.72 3.78 0.99
CA ALA A 46 7.40 3.52 0.44
C ALA A 46 7.57 3.13 -1.01
N LEU A 47 6.77 2.17 -1.47
CA LEU A 47 6.68 1.81 -2.87
C LEU A 47 5.52 2.59 -3.48
N VAL A 48 5.72 3.10 -4.68
CA VAL A 48 4.68 3.84 -5.37
C VAL A 48 4.42 3.16 -6.71
N PHE A 49 3.16 2.89 -6.98
CA PHE A 49 2.73 2.16 -8.16
C PHE A 49 1.85 3.05 -9.02
N THR A 50 1.95 2.89 -10.34
CA THR A 50 1.00 3.54 -11.24
C THR A 50 -0.39 2.93 -11.04
N ALA A 51 -1.41 3.63 -11.52
CA ALA A 51 -2.77 3.09 -11.44
C ALA A 51 -2.87 1.75 -12.14
N SER A 52 -2.26 1.60 -13.32
CA SER A 52 -2.36 0.33 -14.04
C SER A 52 -1.59 -0.79 -13.36
N GLU A 53 -0.46 -0.49 -12.73
CA GLU A 53 0.26 -1.49 -11.95
C GLU A 53 -0.57 -1.97 -10.77
N TRP A 54 -1.22 -1.05 -10.09
CA TRP A 54 -2.07 -1.40 -8.95
C TRP A 54 -3.26 -2.24 -9.40
N ASP A 55 -3.89 -1.87 -10.51
CA ASP A 55 -5.03 -2.62 -11.03
C ASP A 55 -4.63 -4.04 -11.39
N ALA A 56 -3.45 -4.21 -12.01
CA ALA A 56 -2.98 -5.55 -12.36
C ALA A 56 -2.72 -6.38 -11.10
N PHE A 57 -2.13 -5.78 -10.09
CA PHE A 57 -1.88 -6.48 -8.83
C PHE A 57 -3.21 -6.89 -8.18
N MET A 58 -4.16 -5.99 -8.11
CA MET A 58 -5.43 -6.29 -7.48
C MET A 58 -6.20 -7.37 -8.25
N GLY A 59 -6.11 -7.35 -9.57
CA GLY A 59 -6.70 -8.41 -10.38
C GLY A 59 -6.08 -9.77 -10.08
N GLY A 60 -4.76 -9.80 -9.94
CA GLY A 60 -4.07 -11.04 -9.59
C GLY A 60 -4.46 -11.54 -8.21
N VAL A 61 -4.60 -10.62 -7.24
CA VAL A 61 -5.05 -10.99 -5.92
C VAL A 61 -6.45 -11.61 -5.98
N ALA A 62 -7.35 -10.99 -6.73
CA ALA A 62 -8.73 -11.49 -6.85
C ALA A 62 -8.78 -12.88 -7.50
N ASP A 63 -7.85 -13.15 -8.41
CA ASP A 63 -7.76 -14.44 -9.09
C ASP A 63 -7.00 -15.49 -8.29
N GLY A 64 -6.52 -15.16 -7.11
CA GLY A 64 -5.80 -16.10 -6.28
C GLY A 64 -4.35 -16.32 -6.66
N GLU A 65 -3.79 -15.51 -7.54
CA GLU A 65 -2.43 -15.72 -8.04
C GLU A 65 -1.37 -15.53 -6.96
N PHE A 66 -1.67 -14.75 -5.92
CA PHE A 66 -0.71 -14.42 -4.88
C PHE A 66 -1.01 -15.09 -3.56
N GLN A 67 -1.79 -16.15 -3.59
CA GLN A 67 -2.01 -16.95 -2.39
C GLN A 67 -0.72 -17.67 -2.04
N ARG A 68 -0.37 -17.63 -0.76
CA ARG A 68 0.82 -18.36 -0.32
C ARG A 68 0.60 -19.85 -0.46
N PRO A 69 1.64 -20.60 -0.82
CA PRO A 69 1.55 -22.06 -0.94
C PRO A 69 1.27 -22.74 0.41
#